data_d961d553c139ee0410a6df5b1dc0e254
#
_entry.id   d961d553c139ee0410a6df5b1dc0e254
#
_cell.length_a   1.000
_cell.length_b   1.000
_cell.length_c   1.000
_cell.angle_alpha   90.00
_cell.angle_beta   90.00
_cell.angle_gamma   90.00
#
_symmetry.space_group_name_H-M   'P 1'
#
loop_
_entity.id
_entity.type
_entity.pdbx_description
1 polymer ?
#
loop_
_entity_poly.entity_id
_entity_poly.type
_entity_poly.pdbx_seq_one_letter_code
_entity_poly.pdbx_strand_id
1 'polypeptide(L)'
;MTRAVAALGGEEESLRAHVARWFFESVEGASPQDTWATRETLDDGLETIKTLVRDWIVASGHDGVALVSLDYAERLGRLRSLEGREAIALLGKLDEAQRLARTNVSPALVGELVRMALPTMSP
;
A
#
# COMPACT_ATOMS: atom_id res chain seq x y z
N MET A 1 -18.73 -6.56 25.20
CA MET A 1 -18.24 -6.42 24.93
C MET A 1 -18.04 -6.62 24.30
N THR A 2 -17.77 -6.24 24.30
CA THR A 2 -17.32 -6.15 23.83
C THR A 2 -16.89 -5.97 23.24
N ARG A 3 -16.73 -5.63 23.34
CA ARG A 3 -16.17 -5.21 22.90
C ARG A 3 -16.39 -4.90 22.28
N ALA A 4 -16.58 -4.57 22.55
CA ALA A 4 -16.48 -4.18 22.09
C ALA A 4 -16.49 -3.93 21.44
N VAL A 5 -16.65 -3.55 21.59
CA VAL A 5 -16.39 -3.26 21.11
C VAL A 5 -16.16 -3.02 20.53
N ALA A 6 -16.31 -2.65 20.65
CA ALA A 6 -15.87 -2.37 20.23
C ALA A 6 -15.61 -2.12 19.72
N ALA A 7 -16.00 -1.86 19.91
CA ALA A 7 -15.56 -1.59 19.64
C ALA A 7 -15.23 -1.43 19.23
N LEU A 8 -15.57 -1.18 19.36
CA LEU A 8 -15.06 -1.03 19.16
C LEU A 8 -14.73 -1.05 18.36
N GLY A 9 -15.14 -1.01 18.17
CA GLY A 9 -14.66 -1.09 17.76
C GLY A 9 -14.50 -1.03 16.80
N GLY A 10 -15.36 -1.34 16.49
CA GLY A 10 -14.90 -1.30 15.16
C GLY A 10 -13.68 -0.56 15.09
N GLU A 11 -13.28 -0.35 16.11
CA GLU A 11 -12.11 0.38 16.17
C GLU A 11 -10.93 -0.31 15.62
N GLU A 12 -11.00 -1.62 15.51
CA GLU A 12 -9.87 -2.33 14.94
C GLU A 12 -9.91 -2.23 13.44
N GLU A 13 -8.91 -1.61 12.86
CA GLU A 13 -8.72 -1.62 11.43
C GLU A 13 -8.31 -3.02 10.99
N SER A 14 -8.89 -3.49 9.89
CA SER A 14 -8.35 -4.68 9.25
C SER A 14 -6.95 -4.39 8.75
N LEU A 15 -6.17 -5.43 8.51
CA LEU A 15 -4.84 -5.24 7.97
C LEU A 15 -4.89 -4.51 6.64
N ARG A 16 -5.83 -4.90 5.78
CA ARG A 16 -5.98 -4.27 4.47
C ARG A 16 -6.25 -2.78 4.60
N ALA A 17 -7.15 -2.41 5.51
CA ALA A 17 -7.47 -1.00 5.71
C ALA A 17 -6.29 -0.22 6.29
N HIS A 18 -5.56 -0.84 7.22
CA HIS A 18 -4.38 -0.22 7.81
C HIS A 18 -3.30 0.02 6.75
N VAL A 19 -3.03 -0.99 5.93
CA VAL A 19 -2.03 -0.88 4.87
C VAL A 19 -2.47 0.16 3.84
N ALA A 20 -3.75 0.18 3.50
CA ALA A 20 -4.26 1.17 2.53
C ALA A 20 -4.10 2.59 3.08
N ARG A 21 -4.44 2.80 4.34
CA ARG A 21 -4.27 4.12 4.96
C ARG A 21 -2.80 4.54 4.92
N TRP A 22 -1.91 3.63 5.29
CA TRP A 22 -0.49 3.89 5.27
C TRP A 22 0.00 4.24 3.85
N PHE A 23 -0.49 3.47 2.86
CA PHE A 23 -0.14 3.71 1.46
C PHE A 23 -0.54 5.13 1.02
N PHE A 24 -1.79 5.50 1.26
CA PHE A 24 -2.28 6.80 0.82
C PHE A 24 -1.57 7.94 1.56
N GLU A 25 -1.33 7.77 2.85
CA GLU A 25 -0.56 8.79 3.57
C GLU A 25 0.82 8.96 2.98
N SER A 26 1.47 7.85 2.62
CA SER A 26 2.81 7.92 2.06
C SER A 26 2.83 8.62 0.72
N VAL A 27 1.91 8.27 -0.20
CA VAL A 27 1.91 8.89 -1.53
C VAL A 27 1.39 10.31 -1.49
N GLU A 28 0.60 10.66 -0.49
CA GLU A 28 0.11 12.03 -0.34
C GLU A 28 1.08 12.94 0.41
N GLY A 29 2.22 12.42 0.78
CA GLY A 29 3.28 13.23 1.35
C GLY A 29 3.31 13.29 2.86
N ALA A 30 2.43 12.57 3.54
CA ALA A 30 2.48 12.49 4.99
C ALA A 30 3.52 11.46 5.41
N SER A 31 3.92 11.53 6.68
CA SER A 31 4.85 10.55 7.23
C SER A 31 4.07 9.68 8.21
N PRO A 32 3.65 8.47 7.80
CA PRO A 32 2.90 7.63 8.71
C PRO A 32 3.71 7.31 9.95
N GLN A 33 3.06 7.39 11.09
CA GLN A 33 3.73 7.22 12.38
C GLN A 33 3.87 5.75 12.77
N ASP A 34 2.94 4.92 12.35
CA ASP A 34 2.96 3.51 12.70
C ASP A 34 3.27 2.68 11.48
N THR A 35 3.67 1.45 11.71
CA THR A 35 3.95 0.53 10.62
C THR A 35 3.01 -0.66 10.71
N TRP A 36 2.69 -1.21 9.55
CA TRP A 36 1.95 -2.45 9.46
C TRP A 36 2.87 -3.66 9.36
N ALA A 37 4.17 -3.42 9.13
CA ALA A 37 5.09 -4.49 8.72
C ALA A 37 5.61 -5.23 9.93
N THR A 38 5.07 -6.42 10.14
CA THR A 38 5.56 -7.36 11.15
C THR A 38 5.74 -8.70 10.47
N ARG A 39 6.31 -9.66 11.19
CA ARG A 39 6.54 -10.98 10.60
C ARG A 39 5.23 -11.63 10.18
N GLU A 40 4.17 -11.43 10.96
CA GLU A 40 2.89 -12.05 10.65
C GLU A 40 2.15 -11.40 9.51
N THR A 41 2.40 -10.10 9.29
CA THR A 41 1.58 -9.32 8.37
C THR A 41 2.32 -8.97 7.08
N LEU A 42 3.61 -9.27 7.00
CA LEU A 42 4.46 -8.73 5.94
C LEU A 42 3.99 -9.17 4.55
N ASP A 43 3.73 -10.46 4.38
CA ASP A 43 3.32 -10.97 3.06
C ASP A 43 1.97 -10.40 2.65
N ASP A 44 0.99 -10.43 3.55
CA ASP A 44 -0.34 -9.94 3.21
C ASP A 44 -0.33 -8.44 2.98
N GLY A 45 0.47 -7.71 3.76
CA GLY A 45 0.60 -6.28 3.57
C GLY A 45 1.22 -5.93 2.23
N LEU A 46 2.27 -6.67 1.83
CA LEU A 46 2.88 -6.43 0.53
C LEU A 46 1.93 -6.74 -0.61
N GLU A 47 1.12 -7.80 -0.47
CA GLU A 47 0.12 -8.10 -1.49
C GLU A 47 -0.91 -6.99 -1.60
N THR A 48 -1.32 -6.43 -0.47
CA THR A 48 -2.26 -5.31 -0.49
C THR A 48 -1.65 -4.11 -1.22
N ILE A 49 -0.40 -3.80 -0.94
CA ILE A 49 0.27 -2.68 -1.60
C ILE A 49 0.40 -2.93 -3.09
N LYS A 50 0.76 -4.14 -3.48
CA LYS A 50 0.87 -4.47 -4.90
C LYS A 50 -0.47 -4.31 -5.62
N THR A 51 -1.55 -4.72 -4.96
CA THR A 51 -2.88 -4.55 -5.54
C THR A 51 -3.22 -3.07 -5.72
N LEU A 52 -2.92 -2.25 -4.70
CA LEU A 52 -3.18 -0.82 -4.79
C LEU A 52 -2.35 -0.16 -5.88
N VAL A 53 -1.08 -0.54 -6.00
CA VAL A 53 -0.21 0.00 -7.04
C VAL A 53 -0.71 -0.42 -8.41
N ARG A 54 -1.10 -1.69 -8.57
CA ARG A 54 -1.64 -2.17 -9.82
C ARG A 54 -2.87 -1.39 -10.23
N ASP A 55 -3.76 -1.16 -9.27
CA ASP A 55 -4.99 -0.39 -9.56
C ASP A 55 -4.66 1.06 -9.85
N TRP A 56 -3.63 1.62 -9.22
CA TRP A 56 -3.18 2.97 -9.52
C TRP A 56 -2.70 3.06 -10.97
N ILE A 57 -1.92 2.06 -11.41
CA ILE A 57 -1.44 2.02 -12.78
C ILE A 57 -2.62 1.96 -13.74
N VAL A 58 -3.60 1.12 -13.46
CA VAL A 58 -4.80 1.00 -14.27
C VAL A 58 -5.54 2.34 -14.32
N ALA A 59 -5.72 2.98 -13.17
CA ALA A 59 -6.42 4.26 -13.10
C ALA A 59 -5.66 5.36 -13.84
N SER A 60 -4.35 5.18 -14.03
CA SER A 60 -3.53 6.20 -14.67
C SER A 60 -3.67 6.24 -16.17
N GLY A 61 -4.22 5.21 -16.81
CA GLY A 61 -4.29 5.30 -18.25
C GLY A 61 -4.92 4.14 -18.99
N HIS A 62 -5.67 3.30 -18.31
CA HIS A 62 -6.20 2.12 -18.98
C HIS A 62 -7.70 2.03 -18.76
N ASP A 63 -8.42 2.83 -19.51
CA ASP A 63 -9.88 2.84 -19.43
C ASP A 63 -10.42 1.46 -19.77
N GLY A 64 -11.49 1.10 -19.09
CA GLY A 64 -12.18 -0.14 -19.36
C GLY A 64 -11.63 -1.36 -18.67
N VAL A 65 -10.53 -1.22 -17.95
CA VAL A 65 -9.99 -2.33 -17.18
C VAL A 65 -10.54 -2.25 -15.76
N ALA A 66 -11.05 -3.37 -15.28
CA ALA A 66 -11.64 -3.39 -13.95
C ALA A 66 -10.58 -3.27 -12.87
N LEU A 67 -10.89 -2.48 -11.87
CA LEU A 67 -10.01 -2.35 -10.72
C LEU A 67 -10.30 -3.47 -9.73
N VAL A 68 -9.25 -3.94 -9.06
CA VAL A 68 -9.38 -4.95 -8.02
C VAL A 68 -9.88 -4.34 -6.72
N SER A 69 -9.37 -3.17 -6.37
CA SER A 69 -9.68 -2.53 -5.09
C SER A 69 -10.74 -1.46 -5.29
N LEU A 70 -11.97 -1.91 -5.49
CA LEU A 70 -13.07 -0.97 -5.78
C LEU A 70 -13.30 0.01 -4.63
N ASP A 71 -13.03 -0.42 -3.38
CA ASP A 71 -13.21 0.45 -2.22
C ASP A 71 -12.37 1.72 -2.32
N TYR A 72 -11.26 1.66 -3.03
CA TYR A 72 -10.32 2.77 -3.10
C TYR A 72 -10.22 3.37 -4.49
N ALA A 73 -11.10 2.96 -5.39
CA ALA A 73 -11.01 3.38 -6.79
C ALA A 73 -11.06 4.90 -6.94
N GLU A 74 -11.97 5.52 -6.22
CA GLU A 74 -12.13 6.97 -6.32
C GLU A 74 -10.88 7.69 -5.83
N ARG A 75 -10.34 7.22 -4.70
CA ARG A 75 -9.17 7.86 -4.12
C ARG A 75 -7.95 7.66 -5.02
N LEU A 76 -7.81 6.46 -5.58
CA LEU A 76 -6.72 6.20 -6.53
C LEU A 76 -6.84 7.09 -7.76
N GLY A 77 -8.07 7.33 -8.21
CA GLY A 77 -8.29 8.17 -9.37
C GLY A 77 -7.92 9.63 -9.15
N ARG A 78 -7.81 10.06 -7.90
CA ARG A 78 -7.39 11.42 -7.59
C ARG A 78 -5.89 11.58 -7.49
N LEU A 79 -5.14 10.48 -7.45
CA LEU A 79 -3.69 10.56 -7.43
C LEU A 79 -3.19 10.95 -8.82
N ARG A 80 -2.01 11.57 -8.87
CA ARG A 80 -1.44 11.87 -10.16
C ARG A 80 -1.17 10.57 -10.92
N SER A 81 -1.22 10.65 -12.23
CA SER A 81 -0.97 9.47 -13.05
C SER A 81 0.48 9.02 -12.93
N LEU A 82 0.67 7.72 -12.93
CA LEU A 82 2.00 7.12 -12.97
C LEU A 82 2.43 6.99 -14.42
N GLU A 83 3.63 7.48 -14.73
CA GLU A 83 4.22 7.23 -16.04
C GLU A 83 4.65 5.77 -16.12
N GLY A 84 4.70 5.25 -17.35
CA GLY A 84 5.07 3.86 -17.53
C GLY A 84 6.40 3.50 -16.89
N ARG A 85 7.39 4.40 -17.02
CA ARG A 85 8.70 4.17 -16.44
C ARG A 85 8.62 4.09 -14.90
N GLU A 86 7.84 4.99 -14.29
CA GLU A 86 7.65 4.97 -12.86
C GLU A 86 6.96 3.68 -12.42
N ALA A 87 5.96 3.27 -13.17
CA ALA A 87 5.20 2.06 -12.84
C ALA A 87 6.11 0.84 -12.85
N ILE A 88 6.95 0.71 -13.88
CA ILE A 88 7.86 -0.42 -13.98
C ILE A 88 8.86 -0.41 -12.83
N ALA A 89 9.42 0.75 -12.52
CA ALA A 89 10.38 0.86 -11.45
C ALA A 89 9.75 0.51 -10.10
N LEU A 90 8.53 0.98 -9.88
CA LEU A 90 7.84 0.73 -8.62
C LEU A 90 7.51 -0.76 -8.45
N LEU A 91 7.01 -1.39 -9.52
CA LEU A 91 6.72 -2.82 -9.46
C LEU A 91 8.00 -3.63 -9.19
N GLY A 92 9.11 -3.23 -9.79
CA GLY A 92 10.39 -3.88 -9.54
C GLY A 92 10.82 -3.77 -8.08
N LYS A 93 10.62 -2.60 -7.48
CA LYS A 93 10.94 -2.42 -6.06
C LYS A 93 10.05 -3.26 -5.16
N LEU A 94 8.78 -3.38 -5.51
CA LEU A 94 7.86 -4.21 -4.72
C LEU A 94 8.24 -5.68 -4.82
N ASP A 95 8.64 -6.14 -6.01
CA ASP A 95 9.12 -7.51 -6.16
C ASP A 95 10.37 -7.75 -5.32
N GLU A 96 11.26 -6.79 -5.28
CA GLU A 96 12.46 -6.90 -4.45
C GLU A 96 12.08 -6.96 -2.98
N ALA A 97 11.13 -6.14 -2.55
CA ALA A 97 10.68 -6.17 -1.16
C ALA A 97 10.09 -7.54 -0.82
N GLN A 98 9.36 -8.15 -1.74
CA GLN A 98 8.81 -9.48 -1.51
C GLN A 98 9.92 -10.53 -1.36
N ARG A 99 10.97 -10.42 -2.15
CA ARG A 99 12.09 -11.33 -2.01
C ARG A 99 12.76 -11.16 -0.65
N LEU A 100 12.97 -9.92 -0.23
CA LEU A 100 13.59 -9.65 1.07
C LEU A 100 12.72 -10.12 2.22
N ALA A 101 11.41 -10.07 2.05
CA ALA A 101 10.48 -10.50 3.08
C ALA A 101 10.63 -11.98 3.41
N ARG A 102 11.22 -12.76 2.51
CA ARG A 102 11.42 -14.19 2.70
C ARG A 102 12.79 -14.51 3.30
N THR A 103 13.53 -13.49 3.65
CA THR A 103 14.85 -13.66 4.28
C THR A 103 14.75 -13.24 5.73
N ASN A 104 15.91 -13.14 6.39
CA ASN A 104 15.96 -12.72 7.79
C ASN A 104 15.99 -11.21 7.97
N VAL A 105 15.71 -10.47 6.92
CA VAL A 105 15.66 -9.02 7.00
C VAL A 105 14.50 -8.59 7.89
N SER A 106 14.71 -7.55 8.66
CA SER A 106 13.70 -7.01 9.57
C SER A 106 12.44 -6.60 8.79
N PRO A 107 11.26 -7.03 9.23
CA PRO A 107 10.03 -6.57 8.57
C PRO A 107 9.89 -5.06 8.56
N ALA A 108 10.31 -4.39 9.62
CA ALA A 108 10.23 -2.92 9.65
C ALA A 108 11.08 -2.30 8.55
N LEU A 109 12.25 -2.91 8.28
CA LEU A 109 13.10 -2.41 7.21
C LEU A 109 12.45 -2.60 5.85
N VAL A 110 11.81 -3.75 5.62
CA VAL A 110 11.10 -3.99 4.37
C VAL A 110 10.01 -2.95 4.19
N GLY A 111 9.23 -2.68 5.23
CA GLY A 111 8.20 -1.65 5.18
C GLY A 111 8.77 -0.29 4.82
N GLU A 112 9.92 0.05 5.39
CA GLU A 112 10.55 1.34 5.11
C GLU A 112 11.05 1.41 3.67
N LEU A 113 11.59 0.32 3.15
CA LEU A 113 12.01 0.29 1.75
C LEU A 113 10.83 0.50 0.82
N VAL A 114 9.69 -0.08 1.13
CA VAL A 114 8.48 0.13 0.33
C VAL A 114 8.07 1.61 0.39
N ARG A 115 8.07 2.19 1.60
CA ARG A 115 7.69 3.59 1.76
C ARG A 115 8.58 4.49 0.91
N MET A 116 9.89 4.22 0.91
CA MET A 116 10.84 5.02 0.16
C MET A 116 10.68 4.84 -1.35
N ALA A 117 10.16 3.70 -1.77
CA ALA A 117 9.96 3.44 -3.20
C ALA A 117 8.70 4.11 -3.75
N LEU A 118 7.73 4.38 -2.88
CA LEU A 118 6.47 4.97 -3.33
C LEU A 118 6.68 6.42 -3.75
N PRO A 119 6.21 6.80 -4.95
CA PRO A 119 6.31 8.19 -5.36
C PRO A 119 5.34 9.04 -4.54
N THR A 120 5.68 10.31 -4.36
CA THR A 120 4.81 11.22 -3.64
C THR A 120 4.15 12.16 -4.62
N MET A 121 3.03 12.74 -4.20
CA MET A 121 2.32 13.72 -5.02
C MET A 121 2.92 15.09 -4.87
N SER A 122 3.69 15.30 -3.83
CA SER A 122 4.34 16.59 -3.63
C SER A 122 5.45 16.78 -4.63
N PRO A 123 5.59 17.99 -5.14
CA PRO A 123 6.67 18.27 -6.06
C PRO A 123 8.04 18.09 -5.43
#